data_755c24c47e3a0718e87aba2bf4bc5ea1
#
_entry.id   755c24c47e3a0718e87aba2bf4bc5ea1
#
_cell.length_a   1.000
_cell.length_b   1.000
_cell.length_c   1.000
_cell.angle_alpha   90.00
_cell.angle_beta   90.00
_cell.angle_gamma   90.00
#
_symmetry.space_group_name_H-M   'P 1'
#
loop_
_entity.id
_entity.type
_entity.pdbx_description
1 polymer ?
#
loop_
_entity_poly.entity_id
_entity_poly.type
_entity_poly.pdbx_seq_one_letter_code
_entity_poly.pdbx_strand_id
1 'polypeptide(L)'
;MTYNLSDLVTMTRALGEPARDYVIIGEGNTSLRIDDASFYVKASGHQMHHISESGFVAVRFEPMLAMLDDPPQTLTEQKRITDGAVSTRAQSAVIPRRSVSAGQCLRDPTRPDASGGTEGGLAISPSIEVSFHAMLLNDCGVKFIGHTHPTVINQIMCSEFAADFALKRRFPDEVVLCGPKSALVPYADPGLPLAILMRQRVREFMAAQGEAPKLILLENHGMIALGDSPAEILNITAMAVKAARIHLGALLTGKPTYLPEAEVWHLYRRPDEIYRRNLFVEDDTSS
;
A
#
# COMPACT_ATOMS: atom_id res chain seq x y z
N MET A 1 -15.09 -14.25 3.39
CA MET A 1 -14.85 -13.62 4.70
C MET A 1 -15.10 -12.13 4.58
N THR A 2 -15.69 -11.51 5.61
CA THR A 2 -15.89 -10.07 5.68
C THR A 2 -14.83 -9.50 6.61
N TYR A 3 -13.92 -8.70 6.07
CA TYR A 3 -12.88 -8.02 6.85
C TYR A 3 -13.39 -6.69 7.39
N ASN A 4 -12.75 -6.22 8.46
CA ASN A 4 -13.11 -4.98 9.14
C ASN A 4 -11.88 -4.08 9.38
N LEU A 5 -12.07 -2.94 10.00
CA LEU A 5 -11.00 -1.97 10.26
C LEU A 5 -9.92 -2.52 11.22
N SER A 6 -10.27 -3.42 12.14
CA SER A 6 -9.30 -4.05 13.05
C SER A 6 -8.32 -4.95 12.28
N ASP A 7 -8.78 -5.65 11.23
CA ASP A 7 -7.91 -6.45 10.35
C ASP A 7 -6.91 -5.55 9.63
N LEU A 8 -7.36 -4.39 9.12
CA LEU A 8 -6.50 -3.39 8.49
C LEU A 8 -5.48 -2.83 9.48
N VAL A 9 -5.88 -2.53 10.72
CA VAL A 9 -4.98 -2.06 11.79
C VAL A 9 -3.89 -3.10 12.06
N THR A 10 -4.28 -4.37 12.22
CA THR A 10 -3.36 -5.48 12.51
C THR A 10 -2.35 -5.66 11.38
N MET A 11 -2.81 -5.72 10.12
CA MET A 11 -1.94 -5.78 8.94
C MET A 11 -0.99 -4.59 8.86
N THR A 12 -1.50 -3.38 9.10
CA THR A 12 -0.68 -2.16 9.02
C THR A 12 0.42 -2.15 10.07
N ARG A 13 0.10 -2.54 11.31
CA ARG A 13 1.10 -2.66 12.38
C ARG A 13 2.17 -3.70 12.06
N ALA A 14 1.77 -4.84 11.50
CA ALA A 14 2.70 -5.89 11.10
C ALA A 14 3.65 -5.43 9.97
N LEU A 15 3.18 -4.65 9.00
CA LEU A 15 4.03 -4.01 7.99
C LEU A 15 4.93 -2.93 8.59
N GLY A 16 4.43 -2.20 9.59
CA GLY A 16 5.15 -1.13 10.29
C GLY A 16 6.15 -1.60 11.35
N GLU A 17 6.29 -2.92 11.57
CA GLU A 17 7.20 -3.48 12.59
C GLU A 17 8.66 -3.07 12.30
N PRO A 18 9.32 -2.32 13.20
CA PRO A 18 10.65 -1.76 12.94
C PRO A 18 11.71 -2.80 12.57
N ALA A 19 11.62 -4.00 13.14
CA ALA A 19 12.57 -5.09 12.86
C ALA A 19 12.50 -5.60 11.40
N ARG A 20 11.43 -5.29 10.67
CA ARG A 20 11.26 -5.69 9.26
C ARG A 20 11.95 -4.76 8.28
N ASP A 21 12.23 -3.51 8.66
CA ASP A 21 12.82 -2.48 7.80
C ASP A 21 11.99 -2.24 6.51
N TYR A 22 10.66 -2.21 6.67
CA TYR A 22 9.76 -1.97 5.54
C TYR A 22 9.33 -0.52 5.42
N VAL A 23 9.30 0.22 6.54
CA VAL A 23 8.97 1.64 6.62
C VAL A 23 9.64 2.27 7.83
N ILE A 24 9.94 3.57 7.73
CA ILE A 24 10.41 4.38 8.86
C ILE A 24 9.53 5.63 9.00
N ILE A 25 9.44 6.17 10.23
CA ILE A 25 8.73 7.43 10.52
C ILE A 25 7.27 7.38 9.99
N GLY A 26 6.95 8.20 9.01
CA GLY A 26 5.62 8.33 8.43
C GLY A 26 5.44 7.67 7.06
N GLU A 27 6.42 6.92 6.59
CA GLU A 27 6.40 6.23 5.31
C GLU A 27 5.28 5.20 5.19
N GLY A 28 4.92 4.92 3.96
CA GLY A 28 3.97 3.87 3.62
C GLY A 28 2.53 4.16 4.05
N ASN A 29 1.64 3.40 3.50
CA ASN A 29 0.22 3.46 3.81
C ASN A 29 -0.50 2.17 3.37
N THR A 30 -1.67 1.98 3.93
CA THR A 30 -2.49 0.79 3.66
C THR A 30 -3.94 1.20 3.46
N SER A 31 -4.69 0.35 2.77
CA SER A 31 -6.11 0.55 2.58
C SER A 31 -6.89 -0.75 2.55
N LEU A 32 -8.20 -0.63 2.81
CA LEU A 32 -9.18 -1.72 2.77
C LEU A 32 -10.46 -1.22 2.11
N ARG A 33 -10.95 -1.92 1.09
CA ARG A 33 -12.28 -1.71 0.51
C ARG A 33 -13.36 -1.99 1.57
N ILE A 34 -14.25 -1.03 1.80
CA ILE A 34 -15.42 -1.20 2.68
C ILE A 34 -16.56 -1.81 1.88
N ASP A 35 -16.88 -1.16 0.77
CA ASP A 35 -17.96 -1.51 -0.15
C ASP A 35 -17.64 -0.98 -1.57
N ASP A 36 -18.62 -0.96 -2.46
CA ASP A 36 -18.43 -0.45 -3.83
C ASP A 36 -18.32 1.08 -3.91
N ALA A 37 -18.64 1.78 -2.83
CA ALA A 37 -18.64 3.25 -2.79
C ALA A 37 -17.46 3.83 -2.00
N SER A 38 -16.84 3.05 -1.10
CA SER A 38 -15.89 3.59 -0.12
C SER A 38 -14.81 2.60 0.32
N PHE A 39 -13.71 3.14 0.86
CA PHE A 39 -12.58 2.38 1.38
C PHE A 39 -11.94 3.11 2.57
N TYR A 40 -11.31 2.36 3.47
CA TYR A 40 -10.42 2.92 4.49
C TYR A 40 -9.02 3.12 3.92
N VAL A 41 -8.38 4.22 4.29
CA VAL A 41 -6.96 4.49 4.00
C VAL A 41 -6.28 5.14 5.20
N LYS A 42 -4.99 4.84 5.39
CA LYS A 42 -4.17 5.46 6.43
C LYS A 42 -4.17 6.98 6.29
N ALA A 43 -4.43 7.66 7.39
CA ALA A 43 -4.37 9.11 7.46
C ALA A 43 -2.93 9.62 7.42
N SER A 44 -2.74 10.82 6.88
CA SER A 44 -1.45 11.51 6.84
C SER A 44 -0.90 11.73 8.24
N GLY A 45 0.42 11.61 8.40
CA GLY A 45 1.11 11.89 9.67
C GLY A 45 1.09 10.77 10.71
N HIS A 46 0.41 9.65 10.46
CA HIS A 46 0.41 8.49 11.35
C HIS A 46 1.52 7.50 10.99
N GLN A 47 2.23 6.98 12.00
CA GLN A 47 3.20 5.90 11.82
C GLN A 47 2.48 4.55 11.80
N MET A 48 2.91 3.65 10.91
CA MET A 48 2.24 2.35 10.73
C MET A 48 2.35 1.46 11.97
N HIS A 49 3.49 1.43 12.65
CA HIS A 49 3.73 0.55 13.81
C HIS A 49 2.76 0.80 14.98
N HIS A 50 2.44 2.07 15.26
CA HIS A 50 1.60 2.45 16.40
C HIS A 50 0.16 2.84 16.02
N ILE A 51 -0.24 2.62 14.77
CA ILE A 51 -1.53 3.05 14.27
C ILE A 51 -2.68 2.36 15.02
N SER A 52 -3.75 3.10 15.25
CA SER A 52 -5.03 2.60 15.75
C SER A 52 -6.13 2.87 14.72
N GLU A 53 -7.34 2.43 14.98
CA GLU A 53 -8.49 2.69 14.10
C GLU A 53 -8.66 4.18 13.79
N SER A 54 -8.39 5.07 14.76
CA SER A 54 -8.44 6.52 14.56
C SER A 54 -7.39 7.08 13.60
N GLY A 55 -6.40 6.29 13.23
CA GLY A 55 -5.40 6.63 12.21
C GLY A 55 -5.83 6.32 10.79
N PHE A 56 -7.09 5.90 10.57
CA PHE A 56 -7.67 5.66 9.26
C PHE A 56 -8.85 6.58 8.99
N VAL A 57 -9.04 6.90 7.74
CA VAL A 57 -10.19 7.67 7.25
C VAL A 57 -10.92 6.86 6.18
N ALA A 58 -12.26 6.95 6.19
CA ALA A 58 -13.06 6.40 5.11
C ALA A 58 -13.20 7.43 3.99
N VAL A 59 -12.92 7.02 2.77
CA VAL A 59 -12.90 7.87 1.58
C VAL A 59 -13.82 7.28 0.52
N ARG A 60 -14.55 8.13 -0.20
CA ARG A 60 -15.39 7.71 -1.33
C ARG A 60 -14.54 7.52 -2.58
N PHE A 61 -14.84 6.48 -3.36
CA PHE A 61 -14.15 6.20 -4.62
C PHE A 61 -14.39 7.28 -5.68
N GLU A 62 -15.64 7.69 -5.87
CA GLU A 62 -16.06 8.52 -6.99
C GLU A 62 -15.23 9.81 -7.13
N PRO A 63 -15.02 10.66 -6.10
CA PRO A 63 -14.23 11.88 -6.28
C PRO A 63 -12.76 11.61 -6.57
N MET A 64 -12.20 10.49 -6.03
CA MET A 64 -10.82 10.11 -6.28
C MET A 64 -10.61 9.63 -7.71
N LEU A 65 -11.53 8.84 -8.24
CA LEU A 65 -11.47 8.35 -9.61
C LEU A 65 -11.72 9.48 -10.63
N ALA A 66 -12.65 10.39 -10.33
CA ALA A 66 -12.91 11.56 -11.17
C ALA A 66 -11.67 12.46 -11.34
N MET A 67 -10.87 12.65 -10.27
CA MET A 67 -9.61 13.39 -10.37
C MET A 67 -8.56 12.73 -11.28
N LEU A 68 -8.63 11.43 -11.49
CA LEU A 68 -7.73 10.74 -12.42
C LEU A 68 -8.16 10.92 -13.89
N ASP A 69 -9.45 11.16 -14.13
CA ASP A 69 -10.00 11.36 -15.47
C ASP A 69 -9.93 12.85 -15.87
N ASP A 70 -10.14 13.76 -14.91
CA ASP A 70 -10.05 15.23 -15.09
C ASP A 70 -9.23 15.83 -13.94
N PRO A 71 -7.89 15.89 -14.08
CA PRO A 71 -7.01 16.33 -13.00
C PRO A 71 -7.20 17.81 -12.65
N PRO A 72 -7.37 18.16 -11.35
CA PRO A 72 -7.48 19.54 -10.91
C PRO A 72 -6.20 20.33 -11.24
N GLN A 73 -6.39 21.60 -11.62
CA GLN A 73 -5.28 22.46 -12.07
C GLN A 73 -4.41 22.98 -10.92
N THR A 74 -4.89 22.89 -9.67
CA THR A 74 -4.18 23.41 -8.50
C THR A 74 -4.18 22.43 -7.32
N LEU A 75 -3.12 22.46 -6.51
CA LEU A 75 -3.04 21.68 -5.28
C LEU A 75 -4.15 22.04 -4.28
N THR A 76 -4.60 23.29 -4.27
CA THR A 76 -5.70 23.74 -3.41
C THR A 76 -7.02 23.06 -3.80
N GLU A 77 -7.29 22.97 -5.09
CA GLU A 77 -8.48 22.27 -5.61
C GLU A 77 -8.40 20.77 -5.36
N GLN A 78 -7.25 20.16 -5.64
CA GLN A 78 -6.99 18.76 -5.32
C GLN A 78 -7.27 18.47 -3.84
N LYS A 79 -6.73 19.29 -2.94
CA LYS A 79 -6.95 19.14 -1.49
C LYS A 79 -8.44 19.30 -1.14
N ARG A 80 -9.15 20.27 -1.71
CA ARG A 80 -10.59 20.48 -1.47
C ARG A 80 -11.40 19.25 -1.88
N ILE A 81 -11.09 18.64 -3.03
CA ILE A 81 -11.77 17.42 -3.53
C ILE A 81 -11.46 16.25 -2.58
N THR A 82 -10.20 16.08 -2.19
CA THR A 82 -9.76 15.00 -1.30
C THR A 82 -10.41 15.10 0.09
N ASP A 83 -10.40 16.29 0.70
CA ASP A 83 -11.05 16.52 1.99
C ASP A 83 -12.59 16.32 1.91
N GLY A 84 -13.21 16.75 0.81
CA GLY A 84 -14.64 16.56 0.54
C GLY A 84 -15.04 15.11 0.24
N ALA A 85 -14.08 14.25 -0.10
CA ALA A 85 -14.29 12.83 -0.32
C ALA A 85 -14.34 12.01 0.97
N VAL A 86 -13.85 12.56 2.09
CA VAL A 86 -13.86 11.88 3.39
C VAL A 86 -15.30 11.66 3.85
N SER A 87 -15.65 10.41 4.14
CA SER A 87 -16.98 10.01 4.54
C SER A 87 -17.20 10.22 6.04
N THR A 88 -18.08 11.15 6.41
CA THR A 88 -18.47 11.40 7.81
C THR A 88 -19.24 10.24 8.43
N ARG A 89 -19.90 9.40 7.62
CA ARG A 89 -20.75 8.30 8.09
C ARG A 89 -19.92 7.14 8.67
N ALA A 90 -18.76 6.84 8.09
CA ALA A 90 -17.87 5.79 8.61
C ALA A 90 -17.03 6.28 9.79
N GLN A 91 -16.71 7.57 9.88
CA GLN A 91 -16.02 8.15 11.03
C GLN A 91 -16.87 8.10 12.33
N SER A 92 -18.19 8.22 12.23
CA SER A 92 -19.09 8.12 13.38
C SER A 92 -19.14 6.72 14.00
N ALA A 93 -18.79 5.68 13.23
CA ALA A 93 -18.71 4.30 13.74
C ALA A 93 -17.38 3.99 14.45
N VAL A 94 -16.32 4.78 14.19
CA VAL A 94 -14.95 4.54 14.66
C VAL A 94 -14.64 5.31 15.96
N ILE A 95 -15.35 6.41 16.28
CA ILE A 95 -15.09 7.21 17.47
C ILE A 95 -16.24 7.04 18.48
N PRO A 96 -16.13 6.15 19.48
CA PRO A 96 -16.98 6.26 20.65
C PRO A 96 -16.61 7.59 21.33
N ARG A 97 -17.59 8.46 21.55
CA ARG A 97 -17.44 9.69 22.36
C ARG A 97 -16.99 9.30 23.77
N ARG A 98 -15.70 9.13 23.98
CA ARG A 98 -15.11 9.13 25.31
C ARG A 98 -14.91 10.59 25.69
N SER A 99 -15.68 11.03 26.70
CA SER A 99 -15.37 12.23 27.45
C SER A 99 -13.96 12.08 28.03
N VAL A 100 -12.99 12.81 27.47
CA VAL A 100 -11.65 12.89 28.05
C VAL A 100 -11.75 13.78 29.28
N SER A 101 -11.72 13.19 30.48
CA SER A 101 -11.46 13.92 31.70
C SER A 101 -10.06 14.53 31.62
N ALA A 102 -9.99 15.84 31.86
CA ALA A 102 -8.77 16.63 31.87
C ALA A 102 -7.78 16.09 32.91
N GLY A 103 -6.77 15.31 32.45
CA GLY A 103 -5.64 14.87 33.26
C GLY A 103 -4.37 15.49 32.70
N GLN A 104 -3.83 16.40 33.49
CA GLN A 104 -2.53 17.07 33.48
C GLN A 104 -1.50 16.61 32.43
N CYS A 105 -1.36 17.41 31.36
CA CYS A 105 -0.15 17.43 30.54
C CYS A 105 0.81 18.45 31.14
N LEU A 106 2.03 18.03 31.52
CA LEU A 106 3.09 18.91 32.01
C LEU A 106 3.44 19.93 30.91
N ARG A 107 3.20 21.21 31.19
CA ARG A 107 3.55 22.33 30.31
C ARG A 107 5.05 22.56 30.32
N ASP A 108 5.63 22.65 29.13
CA ASP A 108 6.97 23.23 28.92
C ASP A 108 6.87 24.75 28.95
N PRO A 109 7.55 25.45 29.90
CA PRO A 109 7.40 26.90 30.06
C PRO A 109 8.16 27.75 29.03
N THR A 110 8.81 27.17 28.01
CA THR A 110 9.67 27.89 27.07
C THR A 110 9.07 28.13 25.68
N ARG A 111 7.82 27.71 25.42
CA ARG A 111 7.17 27.89 24.11
C ARG A 111 6.22 29.09 24.13
N PRO A 112 6.36 30.09 23.24
CA PRO A 112 5.43 31.21 23.19
C PRO A 112 4.02 30.78 22.80
N ASP A 113 3.03 31.24 23.53
CA ASP A 113 1.61 31.02 23.32
C ASP A 113 1.15 31.54 21.95
N ALA A 114 0.78 30.63 21.06
CA ALA A 114 -0.08 30.95 19.92
C ALA A 114 -1.54 30.85 20.37
N SER A 115 -2.02 31.87 21.12
CA SER A 115 -3.43 32.03 21.45
C SER A 115 -4.18 32.63 20.26
N GLY A 116 -5.05 31.84 19.65
CA GLY A 116 -5.99 32.32 18.63
C GLY A 116 -6.38 31.23 17.64
N GLY A 117 -7.24 30.32 18.03
CA GLY A 117 -7.82 29.33 17.13
C GLY A 117 -8.96 28.59 17.79
N THR A 118 -10.15 28.90 17.36
CA THR A 118 -11.42 28.21 17.54
C THR A 118 -11.30 26.68 17.73
N GLU A 119 -12.08 26.11 18.62
CA GLU A 119 -12.31 24.67 18.85
C GLU A 119 -12.82 23.97 17.57
N GLY A 120 -11.93 23.77 16.60
CA GLY A 120 -12.11 22.88 15.47
C GLY A 120 -11.11 21.74 15.64
N GLY A 121 -11.56 20.53 15.98
CA GLY A 121 -10.74 19.36 15.93
C GLY A 121 -10.05 19.31 14.54
N LEU A 122 -8.72 19.17 14.52
CA LEU A 122 -7.95 19.05 13.27
C LEU A 122 -8.59 17.94 12.42
N ALA A 123 -9.17 18.32 11.29
CA ALA A 123 -9.73 17.36 10.35
C ALA A 123 -8.60 16.42 9.91
N ILE A 124 -8.75 15.13 10.16
CA ILE A 124 -7.78 14.11 9.77
C ILE A 124 -7.84 14.00 8.25
N SER A 125 -6.74 14.34 7.56
CA SER A 125 -6.64 14.23 6.10
C SER A 125 -6.13 12.84 5.69
N PRO A 126 -6.65 12.26 4.59
CA PRO A 126 -6.09 11.02 4.03
C PRO A 126 -4.62 11.19 3.63
N SER A 127 -3.93 10.06 3.41
CA SER A 127 -2.62 10.06 2.74
C SER A 127 -2.66 10.88 1.45
N ILE A 128 -1.57 11.55 1.11
CA ILE A 128 -1.42 12.25 -0.18
C ILE A 128 -1.54 11.29 -1.38
N GLU A 129 -1.35 10.02 -1.13
CA GLU A 129 -1.39 8.91 -2.11
C GLU A 129 -2.76 8.23 -2.21
N VAL A 130 -3.77 8.80 -1.59
CA VAL A 130 -5.14 8.26 -1.57
C VAL A 130 -5.71 7.97 -2.97
N SER A 131 -5.29 8.72 -3.99
CA SER A 131 -5.76 8.57 -5.37
C SER A 131 -5.34 7.24 -5.98
N PHE A 132 -4.09 6.78 -5.78
CA PHE A 132 -3.71 5.47 -6.29
C PHE A 132 -4.35 4.33 -5.48
N HIS A 133 -4.59 4.49 -4.18
CA HIS A 133 -5.35 3.50 -3.42
C HIS A 133 -6.76 3.32 -3.97
N ALA A 134 -7.47 4.42 -4.23
CA ALA A 134 -8.79 4.36 -4.85
C ALA A 134 -8.74 3.65 -6.21
N MET A 135 -7.79 4.01 -7.05
CA MET A 135 -7.63 3.44 -8.39
C MET A 135 -7.31 1.95 -8.33
N LEU A 136 -6.34 1.53 -7.53
CA LEU A 136 -5.93 0.13 -7.45
C LEU A 136 -7.03 -0.76 -6.85
N LEU A 137 -7.69 -0.32 -5.77
CA LEU A 137 -8.83 -1.04 -5.23
C LEU A 137 -9.94 -1.20 -6.27
N ASN A 138 -10.22 -0.17 -7.07
CA ASN A 138 -11.28 -0.19 -8.08
C ASN A 138 -10.89 -0.96 -9.33
N ASP A 139 -9.77 -0.60 -9.98
CA ASP A 139 -9.39 -1.12 -11.31
C ASP A 139 -8.84 -2.57 -11.21
N CYS A 140 -8.19 -2.95 -10.12
CA CYS A 140 -7.70 -4.31 -9.88
C CYS A 140 -8.70 -5.22 -9.16
N GLY A 141 -9.76 -4.66 -8.55
CA GLY A 141 -10.79 -5.42 -7.86
C GLY A 141 -10.36 -6.08 -6.55
N VAL A 142 -9.21 -5.68 -5.99
CA VAL A 142 -8.66 -6.23 -4.74
C VAL A 142 -9.29 -5.58 -3.50
N LYS A 143 -9.14 -6.25 -2.35
CA LYS A 143 -9.68 -5.75 -1.07
C LYS A 143 -8.66 -4.95 -0.26
N PHE A 144 -7.39 -5.35 -0.28
CA PHE A 144 -6.32 -4.75 0.51
C PHE A 144 -5.19 -4.24 -0.35
N ILE A 145 -4.56 -3.16 0.10
CA ILE A 145 -3.32 -2.62 -0.44
C ILE A 145 -2.35 -2.37 0.70
N GLY A 146 -1.09 -2.80 0.51
CA GLY A 146 0.03 -2.45 1.37
C GLY A 146 1.11 -1.74 0.57
N HIS A 147 1.32 -0.46 0.82
CA HIS A 147 2.41 0.33 0.25
C HIS A 147 3.50 0.52 1.29
N THR A 148 4.72 0.13 0.95
CA THR A 148 5.89 0.15 1.83
C THR A 148 7.16 0.54 1.06
N HIS A 149 8.19 0.97 1.80
CA HIS A 149 9.49 1.40 1.26
C HIS A 149 10.65 0.56 1.82
N PRO A 150 10.65 -0.80 1.67
CA PRO A 150 11.72 -1.60 2.25
C PRO A 150 13.07 -1.16 1.71
N THR A 151 14.05 -0.91 2.59
CA THR A 151 15.38 -0.43 2.20
C THR A 151 15.98 -1.28 1.09
N VAL A 152 15.87 -2.61 1.20
CA VAL A 152 16.43 -3.54 0.20
C VAL A 152 15.73 -3.49 -1.15
N ILE A 153 14.44 -3.17 -1.20
CA ILE A 153 13.70 -2.93 -2.45
C ILE A 153 14.19 -1.62 -3.07
N ASN A 154 14.29 -0.55 -2.26
CA ASN A 154 14.73 0.75 -2.75
C ASN A 154 16.18 0.75 -3.26
N GLN A 155 17.06 -0.08 -2.69
CA GLN A 155 18.41 -0.28 -3.24
C GLN A 155 18.38 -0.74 -4.70
N ILE A 156 17.42 -1.59 -5.08
CA ILE A 156 17.28 -2.06 -6.46
C ILE A 156 16.49 -1.03 -7.30
N MET A 157 15.40 -0.47 -6.75
CA MET A 157 14.56 0.48 -7.48
C MET A 157 15.25 1.82 -7.77
N CYS A 158 16.33 2.13 -7.06
CA CYS A 158 17.23 3.27 -7.33
C CYS A 158 18.42 2.89 -8.23
N SER A 159 18.34 1.80 -8.99
CA SER A 159 19.43 1.30 -9.82
C SER A 159 18.97 0.88 -11.23
N GLU A 160 19.90 0.65 -12.12
CA GLU A 160 19.64 0.12 -13.48
C GLU A 160 19.02 -1.28 -13.49
N PHE A 161 19.01 -1.99 -12.36
CA PHE A 161 18.44 -3.33 -12.23
C PHE A 161 16.93 -3.35 -11.93
N ALA A 162 16.29 -2.21 -11.82
CA ALA A 162 14.86 -2.10 -11.49
C ALA A 162 13.98 -2.90 -12.46
N ALA A 163 14.21 -2.76 -13.77
CA ALA A 163 13.46 -3.48 -14.81
C ALA A 163 13.69 -5.00 -14.74
N ASP A 164 14.92 -5.44 -14.57
CA ASP A 164 15.25 -6.86 -14.45
C ASP A 164 14.63 -7.48 -13.20
N PHE A 165 14.62 -6.73 -12.09
CA PHE A 165 14.00 -7.17 -10.85
C PHE A 165 12.47 -7.30 -10.99
N ALA A 166 11.82 -6.36 -11.65
CA ALA A 166 10.38 -6.37 -11.86
C ALA A 166 9.91 -7.47 -12.82
N LEU A 167 10.62 -7.66 -13.93
CA LEU A 167 10.12 -8.46 -15.05
C LEU A 167 10.60 -9.91 -15.04
N LYS A 168 11.66 -10.24 -14.28
CA LYS A 168 12.27 -11.59 -14.24
C LYS A 168 12.13 -12.20 -12.86
N ARG A 169 12.08 -13.53 -12.79
CA ARG A 169 11.96 -14.29 -11.54
C ARG A 169 13.20 -15.14 -11.30
N ARG A 170 13.58 -15.29 -10.04
CA ARG A 170 14.84 -15.93 -9.61
C ARG A 170 14.65 -17.33 -9.06
N PHE A 171 13.49 -17.58 -8.40
CA PHE A 171 13.20 -18.86 -7.75
C PHE A 171 11.68 -19.09 -7.63
N PRO A 172 11.25 -20.37 -7.39
CA PRO A 172 9.84 -20.74 -7.44
C PRO A 172 8.93 -19.98 -6.48
N ASP A 173 9.30 -19.82 -5.19
CA ASP A 173 8.42 -19.17 -4.21
C ASP A 173 8.14 -17.70 -4.56
N GLU A 174 9.07 -17.02 -5.21
CA GLU A 174 8.85 -15.67 -5.73
C GLU A 174 7.76 -15.65 -6.81
N VAL A 175 7.77 -16.63 -7.70
CA VAL A 175 6.73 -16.78 -8.73
C VAL A 175 5.37 -17.00 -8.08
N VAL A 176 5.32 -17.89 -7.10
CA VAL A 176 4.08 -18.31 -6.43
C VAL A 176 3.41 -17.14 -5.72
N LEU A 177 4.18 -16.34 -4.96
CA LEU A 177 3.63 -15.28 -4.12
C LEU A 177 3.55 -13.92 -4.82
N CYS A 178 4.56 -13.54 -5.60
CA CYS A 178 4.62 -12.24 -6.27
C CYS A 178 4.08 -12.25 -7.71
N GLY A 179 3.63 -13.42 -8.19
CA GLY A 179 3.19 -13.58 -9.58
C GLY A 179 4.35 -13.74 -10.58
N PRO A 180 4.04 -14.00 -11.87
CA PRO A 180 5.05 -14.27 -12.90
C PRO A 180 5.90 -13.04 -13.26
N LYS A 181 5.33 -11.85 -13.13
CA LYS A 181 5.98 -10.54 -13.33
C LYS A 181 5.38 -9.55 -12.34
N SER A 182 6.07 -8.45 -12.10
CA SER A 182 5.56 -7.29 -11.35
C SER A 182 5.29 -6.14 -12.32
N ALA A 183 4.30 -5.30 -12.02
CA ALA A 183 4.15 -4.05 -12.75
C ALA A 183 5.27 -3.09 -12.33
N LEU A 184 5.95 -2.46 -13.28
CA LEU A 184 6.97 -1.45 -13.04
C LEU A 184 6.42 -0.07 -13.39
N VAL A 185 6.51 0.85 -12.45
CA VAL A 185 6.10 2.25 -12.64
C VAL A 185 7.35 3.13 -12.55
N PRO A 186 7.69 3.87 -13.61
CA PRO A 186 8.75 4.87 -13.55
C PRO A 186 8.48 5.92 -12.50
N TYR A 187 9.55 6.63 -12.08
CA TYR A 187 9.41 7.72 -11.12
C TYR A 187 8.39 8.77 -11.58
N ALA A 188 7.52 9.15 -10.67
CA ALA A 188 6.67 10.33 -10.77
C ALA A 188 6.50 10.93 -9.37
N ASP A 189 6.18 12.21 -9.29
CA ASP A 189 5.95 12.88 -8.00
C ASP A 189 4.83 12.19 -7.22
N PRO A 190 5.02 11.92 -5.92
CA PRO A 190 4.00 11.30 -5.07
C PRO A 190 2.66 12.06 -5.11
N GLY A 191 1.58 11.31 -5.02
CA GLY A 191 0.21 11.83 -5.10
C GLY A 191 -0.43 11.64 -6.47
N LEU A 192 -1.13 12.65 -6.97
CA LEU A 192 -1.93 12.52 -8.19
C LEU A 192 -1.11 12.22 -9.46
N PRO A 193 0.08 12.83 -9.70
CA PRO A 193 0.91 12.49 -10.86
C PRO A 193 1.31 11.01 -10.88
N LEU A 194 1.75 10.48 -9.74
CA LEU A 194 2.07 9.07 -9.60
C LEU A 194 0.84 8.18 -9.85
N ALA A 195 -0.32 8.55 -9.33
CA ALA A 195 -1.55 7.78 -9.49
C ALA A 195 -1.99 7.70 -10.98
N ILE A 196 -1.85 8.77 -11.73
CA ILE A 196 -2.16 8.82 -13.17
C ILE A 196 -1.22 7.90 -13.96
N LEU A 197 0.10 8.02 -13.74
CA LEU A 197 1.08 7.18 -14.41
C LEU A 197 0.91 5.70 -14.02
N MET A 198 0.68 5.42 -12.73
CA MET A 198 0.45 4.07 -12.24
C MET A 198 -0.79 3.44 -12.88
N ARG A 199 -1.89 4.19 -13.02
CA ARG A 199 -3.11 3.71 -13.70
C ARG A 199 -2.82 3.26 -15.12
N GLN A 200 -2.04 4.04 -15.85
CA GLN A 200 -1.62 3.66 -17.19
C GLN A 200 -0.82 2.35 -17.19
N ARG A 201 0.22 2.25 -16.36
CA ARG A 201 1.10 1.08 -16.29
C ARG A 201 0.39 -0.18 -15.82
N VAL A 202 -0.52 -0.06 -14.85
CA VAL A 202 -1.33 -1.19 -14.37
C VAL A 202 -2.28 -1.67 -15.47
N ARG A 203 -2.93 -0.79 -16.21
CA ARG A 203 -3.79 -1.17 -17.33
C ARG A 203 -3.01 -1.83 -18.46
N GLU A 204 -1.83 -1.32 -18.80
CA GLU A 204 -0.92 -1.95 -19.77
C GLU A 204 -0.52 -3.36 -19.29
N PHE A 205 -0.19 -3.51 -18.00
CA PHE A 205 0.12 -4.80 -17.40
C PHE A 205 -1.06 -5.77 -17.47
N MET A 206 -2.25 -5.34 -17.06
CA MET A 206 -3.46 -6.18 -17.09
C MET A 206 -3.82 -6.60 -18.53
N ALA A 207 -3.68 -5.71 -19.49
CA ALA A 207 -3.90 -6.03 -20.90
C ALA A 207 -2.90 -7.07 -21.43
N ALA A 208 -1.65 -7.02 -20.98
CA ALA A 208 -0.60 -7.95 -21.40
C ALA A 208 -0.63 -9.29 -20.65
N GLN A 209 -1.01 -9.31 -19.38
CA GLN A 209 -0.94 -10.51 -18.52
C GLN A 209 -2.31 -11.20 -18.35
N GLY A 210 -3.42 -10.51 -18.60
CA GLY A 210 -4.78 -11.01 -18.38
C GLY A 210 -5.26 -10.99 -16.94
N GLU A 211 -4.46 -10.49 -16.00
CA GLU A 211 -4.77 -10.41 -14.57
C GLU A 211 -4.13 -9.17 -13.91
N ALA A 212 -4.63 -8.78 -12.74
CA ALA A 212 -4.05 -7.71 -11.96
C ALA A 212 -2.66 -8.10 -11.38
N PRO A 213 -1.71 -7.15 -11.27
CA PRO A 213 -0.43 -7.43 -10.64
C PRO A 213 -0.63 -7.71 -9.15
N LYS A 214 0.09 -8.70 -8.60
CA LYS A 214 0.20 -8.90 -7.14
C LYS A 214 1.18 -7.92 -6.49
N LEU A 215 2.19 -7.53 -7.25
CA LEU A 215 3.26 -6.64 -6.82
C LEU A 215 3.47 -5.54 -7.87
N ILE A 216 3.46 -4.31 -7.42
CA ILE A 216 3.86 -3.14 -8.21
C ILE A 216 5.16 -2.60 -7.61
N LEU A 217 6.13 -2.33 -8.45
CA LEU A 217 7.42 -1.76 -8.08
C LEU A 217 7.52 -0.34 -8.63
N LEU A 218 7.94 0.58 -7.79
CA LEU A 218 8.01 2.00 -8.10
C LEU A 218 9.48 2.43 -8.14
N GLU A 219 9.96 2.88 -9.29
CA GLU A 219 11.34 3.39 -9.41
C GLU A 219 11.55 4.58 -8.48
N ASN A 220 12.67 4.58 -7.74
CA ASN A 220 13.06 5.61 -6.77
C ASN A 220 12.04 5.89 -5.67
N HIS A 221 11.17 4.90 -5.32
CA HIS A 221 10.11 5.15 -4.36
C HIS A 221 9.90 3.96 -3.41
N GLY A 222 9.41 2.83 -3.91
CA GLY A 222 9.05 1.69 -3.06
C GLY A 222 8.29 0.59 -3.79
N MET A 223 7.38 -0.07 -3.06
CA MET A 223 6.56 -1.15 -3.60
C MET A 223 5.11 -1.10 -3.10
N ILE A 224 4.21 -1.73 -3.85
CA ILE A 224 2.82 -1.92 -3.47
C ILE A 224 2.46 -3.40 -3.64
N ALA A 225 1.96 -4.02 -2.56
CA ALA A 225 1.35 -5.34 -2.59
C ALA A 225 -0.17 -5.20 -2.70
N LEU A 226 -0.80 -6.04 -3.54
CA LEU A 226 -2.24 -6.09 -3.77
C LEU A 226 -2.76 -7.49 -3.44
N GLY A 227 -3.89 -7.57 -2.76
CA GLY A 227 -4.47 -8.86 -2.39
C GLY A 227 -5.86 -8.75 -1.77
N ASP A 228 -6.43 -9.91 -1.46
CA ASP A 228 -7.79 -10.04 -0.91
C ASP A 228 -7.82 -10.34 0.59
N SER A 229 -6.64 -10.48 1.22
CA SER A 229 -6.52 -10.69 2.66
C SER A 229 -5.28 -9.99 3.24
N PRO A 230 -5.26 -9.72 4.57
CA PRO A 230 -4.07 -9.26 5.29
C PRO A 230 -2.86 -10.18 5.11
N ALA A 231 -3.06 -11.49 5.19
CA ALA A 231 -2.02 -12.49 5.03
C ALA A 231 -1.37 -12.43 3.64
N GLU A 232 -2.16 -12.26 2.58
CA GLU A 232 -1.64 -12.12 1.22
C GLU A 232 -0.72 -10.90 1.09
N ILE A 233 -1.12 -9.74 1.62
CA ILE A 233 -0.30 -8.52 1.62
C ILE A 233 1.02 -8.74 2.35
N LEU A 234 0.97 -9.34 3.54
CA LEU A 234 2.16 -9.63 4.35
C LEU A 234 3.10 -10.61 3.64
N ASN A 235 2.56 -11.67 3.05
CA ASN A 235 3.32 -12.70 2.35
C ASN A 235 3.99 -12.17 1.08
N ILE A 236 3.27 -11.38 0.27
CA ILE A 236 3.82 -10.73 -0.94
C ILE A 236 4.95 -9.79 -0.54
N THR A 237 4.74 -8.96 0.49
CA THR A 237 5.76 -8.00 0.95
C THR A 237 7.01 -8.72 1.45
N ALA A 238 6.85 -9.75 2.29
CA ALA A 238 7.97 -10.53 2.82
C ALA A 238 8.74 -11.26 1.72
N MET A 239 8.03 -11.82 0.72
CA MET A 239 8.65 -12.52 -0.40
C MET A 239 9.39 -11.57 -1.33
N ALA A 240 8.83 -10.39 -1.62
CA ALA A 240 9.49 -9.37 -2.42
C ALA A 240 10.80 -8.90 -1.76
N VAL A 241 10.79 -8.69 -0.44
CA VAL A 241 11.98 -8.34 0.35
C VAL A 241 13.01 -9.47 0.33
N LYS A 242 12.60 -10.74 0.48
CA LYS A 242 13.50 -11.89 0.35
C LYS A 242 14.11 -11.96 -1.05
N ALA A 243 13.31 -11.77 -2.10
CA ALA A 243 13.77 -11.78 -3.48
C ALA A 243 14.79 -10.66 -3.76
N ALA A 244 14.56 -9.46 -3.19
CA ALA A 244 15.50 -8.35 -3.30
C ALA A 244 16.84 -8.64 -2.62
N ARG A 245 16.82 -9.22 -1.42
CA ARG A 245 18.05 -9.64 -0.72
C ARG A 245 18.83 -10.69 -1.51
N ILE A 246 18.13 -11.66 -2.12
CA ILE A 246 18.77 -12.67 -2.99
C ILE A 246 19.35 -12.01 -4.24
N HIS A 247 18.63 -11.09 -4.87
CA HIS A 247 19.09 -10.39 -6.06
C HIS A 247 20.37 -9.58 -5.79
N LEU A 248 20.39 -8.80 -4.71
CA LEU A 248 21.58 -8.04 -4.29
C LEU A 248 22.75 -8.97 -3.97
N GLY A 249 22.49 -10.06 -3.25
CA GLY A 249 23.52 -11.07 -2.98
C GLY A 249 24.09 -11.69 -4.26
N ALA A 250 23.25 -11.98 -5.25
CA ALA A 250 23.69 -12.50 -6.55
C ALA A 250 24.55 -11.49 -7.32
N LEU A 251 24.21 -10.20 -7.27
CA LEU A 251 25.03 -9.13 -7.87
C LEU A 251 26.45 -9.04 -7.26
N LEU A 252 26.58 -9.32 -5.96
CA LEU A 252 27.89 -9.34 -5.29
C LEU A 252 28.76 -10.55 -5.69
N THR A 253 28.13 -11.65 -6.09
CA THR A 253 28.82 -12.90 -6.46
C THR A 253 28.97 -13.10 -7.97
N GLY A 254 28.36 -12.23 -8.79
CA GLY A 254 28.42 -12.29 -10.23
C GLY A 254 27.20 -11.67 -10.90
N LYS A 255 26.77 -12.26 -12.02
CA LYS A 255 25.55 -11.85 -12.71
C LYS A 255 24.36 -12.68 -12.18
N PRO A 256 23.25 -12.06 -11.80
CA PRO A 256 22.04 -12.80 -11.43
C PRO A 256 21.58 -13.72 -12.58
N THR A 257 21.13 -14.91 -12.23
CA THR A 257 20.46 -15.83 -13.15
C THR A 257 18.96 -15.81 -12.87
N TYR A 258 18.18 -16.09 -13.90
CA TYR A 258 16.72 -16.04 -13.83
C TYR A 258 16.12 -17.33 -14.36
N LEU A 259 14.93 -17.66 -13.86
CA LEU A 259 14.14 -18.74 -14.42
C LEU A 259 13.73 -18.40 -15.86
N PRO A 260 13.76 -19.37 -16.79
CA PRO A 260 13.18 -19.19 -18.12
C PRO A 260 11.69 -18.82 -18.03
N GLU A 261 11.23 -17.92 -18.90
CA GLU A 261 9.84 -17.42 -18.84
C GLU A 261 8.81 -18.56 -18.94
N ALA A 262 9.06 -19.58 -19.76
CA ALA A 262 8.19 -20.75 -19.86
C ALA A 262 8.05 -21.50 -18.53
N GLU A 263 9.15 -21.64 -17.76
CA GLU A 263 9.14 -22.28 -16.45
C GLU A 263 8.42 -21.42 -15.39
N VAL A 264 8.56 -20.10 -15.47
CA VAL A 264 7.82 -19.17 -14.61
C VAL A 264 6.31 -19.36 -14.78
N TRP A 265 5.84 -19.37 -16.02
CA TRP A 265 4.41 -19.58 -16.30
C TRP A 265 3.95 -21.00 -15.98
N HIS A 266 4.79 -22.00 -16.20
CA HIS A 266 4.48 -23.38 -15.79
C HIS A 266 4.26 -23.47 -14.27
N LEU A 267 5.21 -22.94 -13.46
CA LEU A 267 5.11 -22.91 -12.00
C LEU A 267 3.88 -22.16 -11.52
N TYR A 268 3.61 -21.01 -12.09
CA TYR A 268 2.50 -20.15 -11.66
C TYR A 268 1.13 -20.80 -11.85
N ARG A 269 1.00 -21.65 -12.91
CA ARG A 269 -0.26 -22.33 -13.28
C ARG A 269 -0.38 -23.75 -12.77
N ARG A 270 0.62 -24.28 -12.08
CA ARG A 270 0.59 -25.63 -11.53
C ARG A 270 -0.53 -25.75 -10.47
N PRO A 271 -1.39 -26.80 -10.55
CA PRO A 271 -2.50 -26.98 -9.62
C PRO A 271 -2.07 -27.09 -8.14
N ASP A 272 -0.94 -27.75 -7.85
CA ASP A 272 -0.38 -27.88 -6.52
C ASP A 272 0.12 -26.53 -5.96
N GLU A 273 0.69 -25.65 -6.78
CA GLU A 273 1.11 -24.33 -6.37
C GLU A 273 -0.08 -23.37 -6.22
N ILE A 274 -1.14 -23.55 -7.00
CA ILE A 274 -2.41 -22.82 -6.81
C ILE A 274 -3.03 -23.23 -5.47
N TYR A 275 -3.07 -24.53 -5.16
CA TYR A 275 -3.56 -25.04 -3.88
C TYR A 275 -2.74 -24.48 -2.71
N ARG A 276 -1.40 -24.52 -2.81
CA ARG A 276 -0.48 -24.01 -1.79
C ARG A 276 -0.67 -22.50 -1.54
N ARG A 277 -0.87 -21.68 -2.60
CA ARG A 277 -1.19 -20.26 -2.45
C ARG A 277 -2.46 -20.03 -1.64
N ASN A 278 -3.50 -20.81 -1.92
CA ASN A 278 -4.78 -20.68 -1.23
C ASN A 278 -4.65 -21.00 0.27
N LEU A 279 -3.84 -21.99 0.63
CA LEU A 279 -3.55 -22.30 2.04
C LEU A 279 -2.89 -21.11 2.77
N PHE A 280 -1.97 -20.40 2.15
CA PHE A 280 -1.32 -19.24 2.75
C PHE A 280 -2.26 -18.04 2.97
N VAL A 281 -3.43 -18.04 2.35
CA VAL A 281 -4.48 -17.03 2.54
C VAL A 281 -5.43 -17.42 3.68
N GLU A 282 -5.55 -18.74 3.97
CA GLU A 282 -6.51 -19.31 4.93
C GLU A 282 -5.94 -19.51 6.34
N ASP A 283 -4.61 -19.69 6.48
CA ASP A 283 -3.97 -20.12 7.74
C ASP A 283 -3.96 -19.05 8.87
N ASP A 284 -4.36 -17.81 8.62
CA ASP A 284 -4.39 -16.75 9.63
C ASP A 284 -5.67 -16.73 10.49
N THR A 285 -6.54 -17.74 10.35
CA THR A 285 -7.82 -17.82 11.07
C THR A 285 -7.82 -18.84 12.22
N SER A 286 -6.66 -19.43 12.55
CA SER A 286 -6.57 -20.56 13.51
C SER A 286 -5.68 -20.29 14.73
N SER A 287 -5.34 -19.03 15.03
CA SER A 287 -4.53 -18.68 16.22
C SER A 287 -5.19 -17.61 17.07
#